data_106d9a374892352cf162b9a9f9199527
#
_entry.id   106d9a374892352cf162b9a9f9199527
#
_cell.length_a   1.000
_cell.length_b   1.000
_cell.length_c   1.000
_cell.angle_alpha   90.00
_cell.angle_beta   90.00
_cell.angle_gamma   90.00
#
_symmetry.space_group_name_H-M   'P 1'
#
loop_
_entity.id
_entity.type
_entity.pdbx_description
1 polymer ?
#
loop_
_entity_poly.entity_id
_entity_poly.type
_entity_poly.pdbx_seq_one_letter_code
_entity_poly.pdbx_strand_id
1 'polypeptide(L)'
;IAQQKQDTIKENFNNWIWKDPQRREELTQIYNRLFNSIRPREYNGDHLEFPGMNPEITLRKHQKDAIAHILYGQNVLLAHVVGAGKTFEMTAACMELKRLGLAQKPMFVVPNHLVEQWGAEFLQLYPSANILVATKRDFEKKNRKKLFSKMATGEFDAIIIGHSQFEK
;
A
#
# COMPACT_ATOMS: atom_id res chain seq x y z
N ILE A 1 -30.93 15.05 -32.13
CA ILE A 1 -31.25 16.49 -31.95
C ILE A 1 -30.87 16.96 -30.53
N ALA A 2 -31.30 16.31 -29.45
CA ALA A 2 -30.94 16.72 -28.08
C ALA A 2 -29.44 16.66 -27.79
N GLN A 3 -28.78 15.59 -28.19
CA GLN A 3 -27.33 15.41 -28.07
C GLN A 3 -26.55 16.50 -28.81
N GLN A 4 -26.93 16.78 -30.05
CA GLN A 4 -26.29 17.82 -30.86
C GLN A 4 -26.41 19.21 -30.22
N LYS A 5 -27.60 19.55 -29.67
CA LYS A 5 -27.78 20.81 -28.94
C LYS A 5 -26.90 20.87 -27.68
N GLN A 6 -26.75 19.77 -26.98
CA GLN A 6 -25.92 19.68 -25.79
C GLN A 6 -24.43 19.87 -26.12
N ASP A 7 -23.96 19.25 -27.19
CA ASP A 7 -22.58 19.38 -27.65
C ASP A 7 -22.30 20.82 -28.14
N THR A 8 -23.24 21.44 -28.87
CA THR A 8 -23.15 22.84 -29.28
C THR A 8 -23.10 23.80 -28.07
N ILE A 9 -23.89 23.54 -27.03
CA ILE A 9 -23.86 24.35 -25.80
C ILE A 9 -22.51 24.22 -25.09
N LYS A 10 -21.95 23.01 -24.98
CA LYS A 10 -20.64 22.78 -24.38
C LYS A 10 -19.53 23.49 -25.16
N GLU A 11 -19.55 23.37 -26.47
CA GLU A 11 -18.57 24.03 -27.33
C GLU A 11 -18.65 25.56 -27.26
N ASN A 12 -19.86 26.13 -27.33
CA ASN A 12 -20.09 27.56 -27.16
C ASN A 12 -19.65 28.06 -25.78
N PHE A 13 -19.91 27.28 -24.72
CA PHE A 13 -19.48 27.61 -23.36
C PHE A 13 -17.94 27.61 -23.24
N ASN A 14 -17.27 26.58 -23.77
CA ASN A 14 -15.81 26.49 -23.77
C ASN A 14 -15.21 27.69 -24.52
N ASN A 15 -15.74 28.01 -25.68
CA ASN A 15 -15.26 29.13 -26.47
C ASN A 15 -15.50 30.48 -25.76
N TRP A 16 -16.65 30.63 -25.07
CA TRP A 16 -16.97 31.85 -24.34
C TRP A 16 -16.07 32.04 -23.11
N ILE A 17 -15.81 30.96 -22.36
CA ILE A 17 -15.07 31.03 -21.10
C ILE A 17 -13.61 31.48 -21.30
N TRP A 18 -13.02 31.08 -22.43
CA TRP A 18 -11.62 31.37 -22.74
C TRP A 18 -11.38 32.63 -23.57
N LYS A 19 -12.43 33.24 -24.11
CA LYS A 19 -12.29 34.46 -24.94
C LYS A 19 -11.87 35.70 -24.17
N ASP A 20 -12.33 35.84 -22.94
CA ASP A 20 -12.05 37.01 -22.11
C ASP A 20 -10.82 36.74 -21.24
N PRO A 21 -9.74 37.50 -21.39
CA PRO A 21 -8.52 37.32 -20.62
C PRO A 21 -8.72 37.47 -19.12
N GLN A 22 -9.54 38.43 -18.66
CA GLN A 22 -9.78 38.65 -17.24
C GLN A 22 -10.50 37.48 -16.62
N ARG A 23 -11.56 36.99 -17.26
CA ARG A 23 -12.32 35.80 -16.82
C ARG A 23 -11.42 34.56 -16.76
N ARG A 24 -10.58 34.35 -17.78
CA ARG A 24 -9.61 33.25 -17.83
C ARG A 24 -8.65 33.30 -16.64
N GLU A 25 -8.14 34.50 -16.32
CA GLU A 25 -7.21 34.66 -15.21
C GLU A 25 -7.90 34.39 -13.86
N GLU A 26 -9.09 34.94 -13.63
CA GLU A 26 -9.89 34.75 -12.43
C GLU A 26 -10.22 33.25 -12.21
N LEU A 27 -10.68 32.57 -13.27
CA LEU A 27 -11.00 31.12 -13.19
C LEU A 27 -9.77 30.29 -12.98
N THR A 28 -8.64 30.63 -13.58
CA THR A 28 -7.36 29.96 -13.36
C THR A 28 -6.89 30.13 -11.91
N GLN A 29 -7.01 31.32 -11.35
CA GLN A 29 -6.67 31.58 -9.95
C GLN A 29 -7.60 30.79 -8.99
N ILE A 30 -8.89 30.76 -9.26
CA ILE A 30 -9.86 29.97 -8.48
C ILE A 30 -9.53 28.48 -8.56
N TYR A 31 -9.29 27.97 -9.75
CA TYR A 31 -8.91 26.56 -9.95
C TYR A 31 -7.61 26.21 -9.22
N ASN A 32 -6.58 27.02 -9.38
CA ASN A 32 -5.30 26.80 -8.72
C ASN A 32 -5.43 26.85 -7.19
N ARG A 33 -6.23 27.77 -6.66
CA ARG A 33 -6.49 27.85 -5.22
C ARG A 33 -7.25 26.64 -4.68
N LEU A 34 -8.22 26.11 -5.43
CA LEU A 34 -9.06 25.00 -4.99
C LEU A 34 -8.41 23.63 -5.21
N PHE A 35 -7.68 23.45 -6.30
CA PHE A 35 -7.21 22.14 -6.74
C PHE A 35 -5.68 21.99 -6.78
N ASN A 36 -4.92 23.08 -6.94
CA ASN A 36 -3.47 23.05 -7.04
C ASN A 36 -2.74 23.68 -5.83
N SER A 37 -3.47 24.11 -4.81
CA SER A 37 -2.89 24.67 -3.58
C SER A 37 -2.27 23.61 -2.67
N ILE A 38 -2.67 22.34 -2.82
CA ILE A 38 -2.14 21.21 -2.05
C ILE A 38 -1.03 20.58 -2.87
N ARG A 39 0.20 20.66 -2.37
CA ARG A 39 1.33 19.91 -2.93
C ARG A 39 1.41 18.56 -2.21
N PRO A 40 1.15 17.44 -2.90
CA PRO A 40 1.31 16.12 -2.33
C PRO A 40 2.75 15.95 -1.82
N ARG A 41 2.92 15.32 -0.66
CA ARG A 41 4.26 14.98 -0.16
C ARG A 41 4.84 13.89 -1.07
N GLU A 42 6.02 14.13 -1.60
CA GLU A 42 6.79 13.14 -2.34
C GLU A 42 7.73 12.42 -1.38
N TYR A 43 7.83 11.10 -1.53
CA TYR A 43 8.72 10.26 -0.75
C TYR A 43 9.79 9.68 -1.68
N ASN A 44 11.04 9.73 -1.25
CA ASN A 44 12.16 9.14 -1.96
C ASN A 44 12.78 8.03 -1.09
N GLY A 45 12.81 6.81 -1.62
CA GLY A 45 13.36 5.63 -0.97
C GLY A 45 14.76 5.23 -1.43
N ASP A 46 15.46 6.05 -2.20
CA ASP A 46 16.77 5.71 -2.77
C ASP A 46 17.85 5.42 -1.71
N HIS A 47 17.72 6.04 -0.53
CA HIS A 47 18.62 5.86 0.61
C HIS A 47 18.34 4.60 1.44
N LEU A 48 17.24 3.89 1.16
CA LEU A 48 16.86 2.71 1.94
C LEU A 48 17.72 1.51 1.56
N GLU A 49 18.25 0.87 2.59
CA GLU A 49 18.92 -0.40 2.52
C GLU A 49 18.04 -1.47 3.19
N PHE A 50 18.06 -2.69 2.66
CA PHE A 50 17.21 -3.79 3.11
C PHE A 50 18.06 -4.97 3.60
N PRO A 51 18.62 -4.89 4.81
CA PRO A 51 19.43 -5.97 5.38
C PRO A 51 18.64 -7.26 5.49
N GLY A 52 19.26 -8.37 5.09
CA GLY A 52 18.63 -9.71 5.12
C GLY A 52 17.69 -10.02 3.97
N MET A 53 17.47 -9.07 3.07
CA MET A 53 16.73 -9.32 1.83
C MET A 53 17.55 -10.23 0.89
N ASN A 54 16.86 -11.03 0.10
CA ASN A 54 17.46 -11.88 -0.93
C ASN A 54 18.28 -11.03 -1.93
N PRO A 55 19.58 -11.23 -2.07
CA PRO A 55 20.46 -10.42 -2.93
C PRO A 55 20.15 -10.56 -4.43
N GLU A 56 19.45 -11.62 -4.83
CA GLU A 56 19.06 -11.82 -6.23
C GLU A 56 17.85 -10.95 -6.62
N ILE A 57 17.16 -10.36 -5.65
CA ILE A 57 15.97 -9.53 -5.87
C ILE A 57 16.34 -8.06 -5.69
N THR A 58 16.08 -7.26 -6.72
CA THR A 58 16.26 -5.80 -6.67
C THR A 58 14.92 -5.10 -6.69
N LEU A 59 14.65 -4.30 -5.67
CA LEU A 59 13.44 -3.48 -5.62
C LEU A 59 13.54 -2.31 -6.61
N ARG A 60 12.46 -2.09 -7.36
CA ARG A 60 12.34 -0.97 -8.30
C ARG A 60 12.17 0.35 -7.56
N LYS A 61 12.47 1.49 -8.23
CA LYS A 61 12.38 2.82 -7.63
C LYS A 61 11.01 3.07 -6.98
N HIS A 62 9.91 2.83 -7.70
CA HIS A 62 8.56 3.06 -7.14
C HIS A 62 8.26 2.22 -5.90
N GLN A 63 8.85 1.01 -5.80
CA GLN A 63 8.71 0.16 -4.62
C GLN A 63 9.47 0.75 -3.42
N LYS A 64 10.69 1.24 -3.63
CA LYS A 64 11.46 1.94 -2.59
C LYS A 64 10.76 3.21 -2.12
N ASP A 65 10.20 3.99 -3.05
CA ASP A 65 9.44 5.21 -2.74
C ASP A 65 8.17 4.88 -1.93
N ALA A 66 7.47 3.79 -2.27
CA ALA A 66 6.32 3.29 -1.51
C ALA A 66 6.72 2.83 -0.10
N ILE A 67 7.84 2.15 0.06
CA ILE A 67 8.38 1.74 1.36
C ILE A 67 8.72 2.98 2.19
N ALA A 68 9.38 3.99 1.61
CA ALA A 68 9.64 5.26 2.29
C ALA A 68 8.34 5.93 2.73
N HIS A 69 7.30 5.90 1.91
CA HIS A 69 5.97 6.42 2.27
C HIS A 69 5.38 5.68 3.49
N ILE A 70 5.52 4.36 3.56
CA ILE A 70 5.07 3.56 4.71
C ILE A 70 5.86 3.90 5.97
N LEU A 71 7.18 4.04 5.85
CA LEU A 71 8.07 4.31 6.99
C LEU A 71 7.87 5.71 7.59
N TYR A 72 7.63 6.72 6.75
CA TYR A 72 7.49 8.12 7.17
C TYR A 72 6.04 8.60 7.26
N GLY A 73 5.10 7.82 6.75
CA GLY A 73 3.66 8.06 6.86
C GLY A 73 3.07 7.39 8.11
N GLN A 74 1.82 7.72 8.45
CA GLN A 74 1.08 7.02 9.50
C GLN A 74 0.22 5.91 8.89
N ASN A 75 -0.71 6.28 8.00
CA ASN A 75 -1.58 5.36 7.27
C ASN A 75 -1.35 5.58 5.77
N VAL A 76 -1.15 4.51 5.03
CA VAL A 76 -0.78 4.57 3.62
C VAL A 76 -1.71 3.69 2.79
N LEU A 77 -2.19 4.22 1.68
CA LEU A 77 -2.90 3.47 0.65
C LEU A 77 -1.96 3.23 -0.54
N LEU A 78 -1.59 1.98 -0.78
CA LEU A 78 -0.81 1.58 -1.95
C LEU A 78 -1.73 1.32 -3.14
N ALA A 79 -2.08 2.38 -3.88
CA ALA A 79 -2.97 2.32 -5.04
C ALA A 79 -2.25 1.94 -6.34
N HIS A 80 -1.17 1.18 -6.27
CA HIS A 80 -0.44 0.71 -7.44
C HIS A 80 -1.26 -0.29 -8.26
N VAL A 81 -1.02 -0.33 -9.57
CA VAL A 81 -1.66 -1.30 -10.48
C VAL A 81 -1.33 -2.75 -10.09
N VAL A 82 -2.14 -3.69 -10.57
CA VAL A 82 -1.87 -5.12 -10.40
C VAL A 82 -0.52 -5.46 -11.06
N GLY A 83 0.30 -6.26 -10.37
CA GLY A 83 1.64 -6.63 -10.85
C GLY A 83 2.76 -5.64 -10.52
N ALA A 84 2.48 -4.51 -9.85
CA ALA A 84 3.52 -3.56 -9.42
C ALA A 84 4.46 -4.09 -8.33
N GLY A 85 4.11 -5.23 -7.70
CA GLY A 85 4.91 -5.85 -6.63
C GLY A 85 4.56 -5.35 -5.23
N LYS A 86 3.30 -5.01 -4.98
CA LYS A 86 2.81 -4.55 -3.66
C LYS A 86 3.16 -5.49 -2.50
N THR A 87 3.16 -6.79 -2.73
CA THR A 87 3.55 -7.78 -1.72
C THR A 87 4.99 -7.53 -1.25
N PHE A 88 5.90 -7.27 -2.17
CA PHE A 88 7.30 -6.97 -1.84
C PHE A 88 7.45 -5.61 -1.16
N GLU A 89 6.68 -4.59 -1.58
CA GLU A 89 6.65 -3.28 -0.91
C GLU A 89 6.24 -3.42 0.56
N MET A 90 5.12 -4.12 0.82
CA MET A 90 4.62 -4.32 2.18
C MET A 90 5.55 -5.22 3.02
N THR A 91 6.12 -6.27 2.41
CA THR A 91 7.06 -7.17 3.10
C THR A 91 8.34 -6.45 3.49
N ALA A 92 8.95 -5.69 2.57
CA ALA A 92 10.17 -4.94 2.85
C ALA A 92 9.92 -3.82 3.87
N ALA A 93 8.79 -3.09 3.76
CA ALA A 93 8.40 -2.10 4.75
C ALA A 93 8.19 -2.71 6.15
N CYS A 94 7.59 -3.90 6.23
CA CYS A 94 7.39 -4.65 7.46
C CYS A 94 8.73 -4.96 8.15
N MET A 95 9.68 -5.48 7.40
CA MET A 95 11.01 -5.83 7.93
C MET A 95 11.79 -4.58 8.39
N GLU A 96 11.68 -3.48 7.63
CA GLU A 96 12.30 -2.20 8.02
C GLU A 96 11.64 -1.59 9.25
N LEU A 97 10.31 -1.59 9.36
CA LEU A 97 9.60 -1.15 10.56
C LEU A 97 10.05 -1.93 11.79
N LYS A 98 10.23 -3.25 11.65
CA LYS A 98 10.73 -4.10 12.74
C LYS A 98 12.19 -3.80 13.06
N ARG A 99 13.07 -3.67 12.06
CA ARG A 99 14.48 -3.32 12.23
C ARG A 99 14.66 -1.99 12.97
N LEU A 100 13.81 -1.01 12.65
CA LEU A 100 13.81 0.31 13.29
C LEU A 100 13.14 0.32 14.68
N GLY A 101 12.58 -0.80 15.13
CA GLY A 101 11.85 -0.90 16.41
C GLY A 101 10.49 -0.23 16.42
N LEU A 102 9.97 0.18 15.26
CA LEU A 102 8.66 0.83 15.11
C LEU A 102 7.49 -0.18 15.14
N ALA A 103 7.75 -1.44 14.81
CA ALA A 103 6.80 -2.53 14.91
C ALA A 103 7.45 -3.77 15.53
N GLN A 104 6.74 -4.43 16.45
CA GLN A 104 7.24 -5.66 17.08
C GLN A 104 6.68 -6.92 16.43
N LYS A 105 5.37 -6.95 16.18
CA LYS A 105 4.65 -8.10 15.61
C LYS A 105 3.70 -7.62 14.51
N PRO A 106 4.20 -7.25 13.34
CA PRO A 106 3.37 -6.82 12.22
C PRO A 106 2.49 -7.98 11.73
N MET A 107 1.25 -7.64 11.36
CA MET A 107 0.25 -8.60 10.93
C MET A 107 -0.24 -8.25 9.51
N PHE A 108 -0.24 -9.23 8.64
CA PHE A 108 -0.82 -9.15 7.32
C PHE A 108 -2.19 -9.84 7.30
N VAL A 109 -3.22 -9.06 7.01
CA VAL A 109 -4.59 -9.56 6.82
C VAL A 109 -4.89 -9.60 5.33
N VAL A 110 -4.97 -10.80 4.77
CA VAL A 110 -5.05 -11.01 3.33
C VAL A 110 -6.29 -11.84 2.94
N PRO A 111 -6.74 -11.83 1.68
CA PRO A 111 -7.76 -12.76 1.22
C PRO A 111 -7.38 -14.21 1.52
N ASN A 112 -8.35 -15.02 1.99
CA ASN A 112 -8.08 -16.37 2.49
C ASN A 112 -7.32 -17.27 1.53
N HIS A 113 -7.54 -17.13 0.23
CA HIS A 113 -6.89 -17.92 -0.81
C HIS A 113 -5.45 -17.49 -1.10
N LEU A 114 -5.03 -16.33 -0.59
CA LEU A 114 -3.68 -15.78 -0.80
C LEU A 114 -2.75 -15.99 0.40
N VAL A 115 -3.23 -16.52 1.52
CA VAL A 115 -2.46 -16.66 2.76
C VAL A 115 -1.16 -17.45 2.55
N GLU A 116 -1.24 -18.60 1.87
CA GLU A 116 -0.07 -19.45 1.62
C GLU A 116 0.89 -18.80 0.59
N GLN A 117 0.34 -18.20 -0.45
CA GLN A 117 1.12 -17.47 -1.46
C GLN A 117 1.89 -16.31 -0.82
N TRP A 118 1.23 -15.52 0.05
CA TRP A 118 1.88 -14.44 0.80
C TRP A 118 3.05 -14.93 1.64
N GLY A 119 2.89 -16.07 2.33
CA GLY A 119 3.96 -16.70 3.09
C GLY A 119 5.14 -17.09 2.20
N ALA A 120 4.87 -17.68 1.04
CA ALA A 120 5.90 -18.05 0.08
C ALA A 120 6.64 -16.82 -0.49
N GLU A 121 5.91 -15.78 -0.92
CA GLU A 121 6.49 -14.54 -1.43
C GLU A 121 7.29 -13.79 -0.35
N PHE A 122 6.84 -13.83 0.91
CA PHE A 122 7.57 -13.24 2.03
C PHE A 122 8.93 -13.93 2.20
N LEU A 123 8.95 -15.26 2.24
CA LEU A 123 10.19 -16.04 2.39
C LEU A 123 11.07 -16.00 1.12
N GLN A 124 10.51 -15.75 -0.05
CA GLN A 124 11.28 -15.50 -1.26
C GLN A 124 12.09 -14.20 -1.13
N LEU A 125 11.49 -13.15 -0.56
CA LEU A 125 12.15 -11.87 -0.37
C LEU A 125 13.09 -11.88 0.85
N TYR A 126 12.67 -12.51 1.97
CA TYR A 126 13.46 -12.65 3.20
C TYR A 126 13.55 -14.11 3.63
N PRO A 127 14.51 -14.87 3.08
CA PRO A 127 14.60 -16.32 3.32
C PRO A 127 14.84 -16.72 4.78
N SER A 128 15.45 -15.84 5.58
CA SER A 128 15.76 -16.08 7.00
C SER A 128 14.66 -15.60 7.95
N ALA A 129 13.55 -15.05 7.43
CA ALA A 129 12.49 -14.52 8.27
C ALA A 129 11.71 -15.62 8.99
N ASN A 130 11.40 -15.40 10.27
CA ASN A 130 10.55 -16.28 11.07
C ASN A 130 9.11 -15.79 11.00
N ILE A 131 8.30 -16.36 10.12
CA ILE A 131 6.91 -15.96 9.91
C ILE A 131 5.91 -16.98 10.46
N LEU A 132 4.76 -16.50 10.91
CA LEU A 132 3.63 -17.36 11.29
C LEU A 132 2.53 -17.22 10.22
N VAL A 133 2.34 -18.27 9.43
CA VAL A 133 1.23 -18.36 8.46
C VAL A 133 0.10 -19.13 9.12
N ALA A 134 -0.99 -18.43 9.48
CA ALA A 134 -2.12 -19.04 10.16
C ALA A 134 -3.17 -19.53 9.15
N THR A 135 -3.40 -20.85 9.14
CA THR A 135 -4.35 -21.51 8.27
C THR A 135 -5.74 -21.66 8.92
N LYS A 136 -6.75 -22.04 8.13
CA LYS A 136 -8.09 -22.31 8.67
C LYS A 136 -8.10 -23.34 9.81
N ARG A 137 -7.22 -24.36 9.75
CA ARG A 137 -7.09 -25.42 10.77
C ARG A 137 -6.62 -24.87 12.11
N ASP A 138 -5.79 -23.85 12.10
CA ASP A 138 -5.27 -23.24 13.33
C ASP A 138 -6.38 -22.50 14.09
N PHE A 139 -7.40 -22.00 13.39
CA PHE A 139 -8.56 -21.32 13.96
C PHE A 139 -9.69 -22.28 14.41
N GLU A 140 -9.57 -23.58 14.20
CA GLU A 140 -10.51 -24.56 14.76
C GLU A 140 -10.55 -24.45 16.29
N LYS A 141 -11.71 -24.68 16.88
CA LYS A 141 -11.96 -24.50 18.33
C LYS A 141 -10.92 -25.20 19.23
N LYS A 142 -10.42 -26.35 18.81
CA LYS A 142 -9.39 -27.12 19.54
C LYS A 142 -7.98 -26.54 19.44
N ASN A 143 -7.67 -25.83 18.34
CA ASN A 143 -6.33 -25.32 18.04
C ASN A 143 -6.18 -23.82 18.37
N ARG A 144 -7.30 -23.08 18.43
CA ARG A 144 -7.33 -21.62 18.59
C ARG A 144 -6.54 -21.13 19.80
N LYS A 145 -6.69 -21.77 20.96
CA LYS A 145 -5.93 -21.38 22.16
C LYS A 145 -4.43 -21.51 21.96
N LYS A 146 -3.99 -22.61 21.30
CA LYS A 146 -2.57 -22.84 20.98
C LYS A 146 -2.05 -21.80 19.99
N LEU A 147 -2.84 -21.47 18.95
CA LEU A 147 -2.48 -20.42 17.99
C LEU A 147 -2.30 -19.07 18.70
N PHE A 148 -3.27 -18.63 19.47
CA PHE A 148 -3.19 -17.35 20.17
C PHE A 148 -2.04 -17.30 21.19
N SER A 149 -1.80 -18.38 21.93
CA SER A 149 -0.63 -18.48 22.78
C SER A 149 0.67 -18.33 21.97
N LYS A 150 0.78 -19.03 20.83
CA LYS A 150 1.93 -18.93 19.93
C LYS A 150 2.11 -17.52 19.37
N MET A 151 1.00 -16.86 18.96
CA MET A 151 1.04 -15.48 18.48
C MET A 151 1.48 -14.48 19.58
N ALA A 152 1.03 -14.70 20.82
CA ALA A 152 1.34 -13.83 21.94
C ALA A 152 2.81 -13.97 22.39
N THR A 153 3.30 -15.20 22.53
CA THR A 153 4.61 -15.51 23.13
C THR A 153 5.73 -15.70 22.12
N GLY A 154 5.40 -16.07 20.87
CA GLY A 154 6.40 -16.32 19.83
C GLY A 154 7.03 -15.03 19.30
N GLU A 155 8.29 -15.10 18.94
CA GLU A 155 9.02 -14.03 18.27
C GLU A 155 8.95 -14.25 16.76
N PHE A 156 7.96 -13.62 16.13
CA PHE A 156 7.76 -13.67 14.68
C PHE A 156 8.14 -12.34 14.03
N ASP A 157 8.66 -12.43 12.81
CA ASP A 157 8.92 -11.25 11.98
C ASP A 157 7.63 -10.74 11.34
N ALA A 158 6.71 -11.65 11.07
CA ALA A 158 5.37 -11.31 10.60
C ALA A 158 4.36 -12.41 10.94
N ILE A 159 3.09 -12.03 11.05
CA ILE A 159 1.96 -12.94 11.17
C ILE A 159 1.05 -12.73 9.96
N ILE A 160 0.71 -13.80 9.24
CA ILE A 160 -0.13 -13.74 8.04
C ILE A 160 -1.41 -14.52 8.32
N ILE A 161 -2.56 -13.84 8.20
CA ILE A 161 -3.88 -14.42 8.46
C ILE A 161 -4.87 -14.05 7.36
N GLY A 162 -5.92 -14.85 7.22
CA GLY A 162 -7.01 -14.55 6.29
C GLY A 162 -8.05 -13.59 6.87
N HIS A 163 -8.72 -12.80 6.04
CA HIS A 163 -9.76 -11.84 6.44
C HIS A 163 -10.83 -12.48 7.33
N SER A 164 -11.39 -13.62 6.92
CA SER A 164 -12.48 -14.28 7.66
C SER A 164 -12.05 -14.84 9.03
N GLN A 165 -10.76 -14.95 9.29
CA GLN A 165 -10.21 -15.32 10.59
C GLN A 165 -9.96 -14.09 11.46
N PHE A 166 -9.63 -12.95 10.85
CA PHE A 166 -9.42 -11.70 11.56
C PHE A 166 -10.72 -11.12 12.13
N GLU A 167 -11.86 -11.34 11.47
CA GLU A 167 -13.18 -10.87 11.88
C GLU A 167 -13.80 -11.69 13.04
N LYS A 168 -13.20 -12.81 13.45
CA LYS A 168 -13.70 -13.73 14.50
C LYS A 168 -12.98 -13.58 15.83
#